data_9f32fae146f020f26e5b2eca31d6f99d
#
_entry.id   9f32fae146f020f26e5b2eca31d6f99d
#
_cell.length_a   1.000
_cell.length_b   1.000
_cell.length_c   1.000
_cell.angle_alpha   90.00
_cell.angle_beta   90.00
_cell.angle_gamma   90.00
#
_symmetry.space_group_name_H-M   'P 1'
#
loop_
_entity.id
_entity.type
_entity.pdbx_description
1 polymer ?
#
loop_
_entity_poly.entity_id
_entity_poly.type
_entity_poly.pdbx_seq_one_letter_code
_entity_poly.pdbx_strand_id
1 'polypeptide(L)'
;MENNIDFQVDETLEKCILSTPRKSFFLFAGAGSGKTYSLVLLLKKIRNSIGKELLLQGKNVAVITFTNAATDEIINRLDYSSIFQISTIHSFVWDVIKYYQTDIKRLYCQYIIEDIEALNKKIDETKNKTTKTYFSNVEKFNHQKERLAKAQTIEKFVYNPNGSNPEYNALKHTEVIKISAQMIIENKMLQRIIAQQYPILLIDESQDTKKELIDAFFEIQRNFANIFTLGLLGDQKQRIYADGKENIEDFIPAGWEKPIKKMNYRSAKRIIQLANIIGKDIDLHAEQSPREDANNGFVRLFVVQQRDGLNKDEIEQNVMRIMSEQTKDEKWTAIGAEVKVLTLEHMMAARRLGFSSFFAPFYKVSKYQMTFLQGSVSEIEFFTKEVLPIANSMKEDGRIALEILKEYSPLLSRQNTEKPYELYLKCREEAIKVANFVNKNSTIRVVVDVIIKSQLLTVPDVVRQACMLKPSDIEDDSCLLYTSPSPRD
;
A
#
# COMPACT_ATOMS: atom_id res chain seq x y z
N MET A 1 6.19 39.22 7.44
CA MET A 1 5.85 38.00 8.24
C MET A 1 4.54 37.52 7.65
N GLU A 2 4.58 36.45 6.88
CA GLU A 2 3.38 35.85 6.28
C GLU A 2 2.41 35.49 7.39
N ASN A 3 1.17 35.94 7.27
CA ASN A 3 0.06 35.51 8.13
C ASN A 3 -0.23 34.01 7.87
N ASN A 4 0.64 33.16 8.40
CA ASN A 4 0.43 31.72 8.30
C ASN A 4 -0.64 31.34 9.34
N ILE A 5 -1.90 31.25 8.88
CA ILE A 5 -3.06 30.86 9.70
C ILE A 5 -2.81 29.54 10.44
N ASP A 6 -1.96 28.67 9.87
CA ASP A 6 -1.64 27.34 10.42
C ASP A 6 -0.42 27.34 11.36
N PHE A 7 0.23 28.49 11.60
CA PHE A 7 1.41 28.54 12.51
C PHE A 7 1.06 28.06 13.92
N GLN A 8 -0.10 28.49 14.43
CA GLN A 8 -0.59 28.05 15.74
C GLN A 8 -0.90 26.56 15.81
N VAL A 9 -1.21 25.91 14.66
CA VAL A 9 -1.46 24.48 14.58
C VAL A 9 -0.19 23.68 14.88
N ASP A 10 0.92 24.03 14.23
CA ASP A 10 2.20 23.35 14.44
C ASP A 10 2.73 23.55 15.88
N GLU A 11 2.53 24.74 16.47
CA GLU A 11 2.81 24.97 17.90
C GLU A 11 1.91 24.14 18.83
N THR A 12 0.64 23.98 18.49
CA THR A 12 -0.29 23.15 19.27
C THR A 12 0.14 21.69 19.25
N LEU A 13 0.54 21.16 18.09
CA LEU A 13 1.07 19.79 17.98
C LEU A 13 2.34 19.62 18.82
N GLU A 14 3.26 20.59 18.78
CA GLU A 14 4.47 20.59 19.61
C GLU A 14 4.12 20.57 21.10
N LYS A 15 3.20 21.42 21.55
CA LYS A 15 2.73 21.47 22.93
C LYS A 15 2.08 20.15 23.37
N CYS A 16 1.28 19.51 22.49
CA CYS A 16 0.68 18.21 22.79
C CYS A 16 1.73 17.16 23.15
N ILE A 17 2.83 17.13 22.44
CA ILE A 17 3.86 16.08 22.59
C ILE A 17 4.90 16.43 23.65
N LEU A 18 5.30 17.69 23.75
CA LEU A 18 6.42 18.11 24.63
C LEU A 18 5.97 18.60 26.00
N SER A 19 4.68 18.82 26.24
CA SER A 19 4.17 19.21 27.57
C SER A 19 4.11 18.01 28.55
N THR A 20 3.99 18.34 29.82
CA THR A 20 3.76 17.34 30.88
C THR A 20 2.50 17.72 31.65
N PRO A 21 1.43 16.91 31.64
CA PRO A 21 1.30 15.65 30.88
C PRO A 21 1.15 15.89 29.37
N ARG A 22 1.58 14.90 28.56
CA ARG A 22 1.33 14.88 27.11
C ARG A 22 -0.14 14.77 26.80
N LYS A 23 -0.55 15.30 25.65
CA LYS A 23 -1.94 15.21 25.18
C LYS A 23 -1.97 14.49 23.82
N SER A 24 -2.94 13.60 23.67
CA SER A 24 -3.27 13.05 22.36
C SER A 24 -3.99 14.07 21.50
N PHE A 25 -3.93 13.93 20.19
CA PHE A 25 -4.54 14.89 19.26
C PHE A 25 -5.06 14.23 17.99
N PHE A 26 -6.00 14.91 17.33
CA PHE A 26 -6.41 14.63 15.97
C PHE A 26 -6.19 15.89 15.11
N LEU A 27 -5.25 15.80 14.17
CA LEU A 27 -5.01 16.88 13.21
C LEU A 27 -5.91 16.71 11.99
N PHE A 28 -6.86 17.61 11.83
CA PHE A 28 -7.65 17.76 10.60
C PHE A 28 -6.83 18.52 9.57
N ALA A 29 -6.48 17.86 8.46
CA ALA A 29 -5.61 18.44 7.46
C ALA A 29 -5.99 17.99 6.06
N GLY A 30 -6.72 18.84 5.34
CA GLY A 30 -7.17 18.57 3.98
C GLY A 30 -6.04 18.41 2.97
N ALA A 31 -6.39 17.96 1.77
CA ALA A 31 -5.43 17.82 0.67
C ALA A 31 -4.61 19.09 0.43
N GLY A 32 -3.31 18.98 0.36
CA GLY A 32 -2.44 20.14 0.09
C GLY A 32 -2.22 21.11 1.26
N SER A 33 -2.72 20.79 2.48
CA SER A 33 -2.54 21.63 3.67
C SER A 33 -1.15 21.50 4.33
N GLY A 34 -0.26 20.64 3.80
CA GLY A 34 1.05 20.42 4.38
C GLY A 34 1.05 19.45 5.57
N LYS A 35 0.13 18.49 5.63
CA LYS A 35 0.06 17.45 6.66
C LYS A 35 1.41 16.76 6.91
N THR A 36 2.04 16.20 5.86
CA THR A 36 3.35 15.54 5.94
C THR A 36 4.45 16.51 6.38
N TYR A 37 4.38 17.78 5.98
CA TYR A 37 5.32 18.79 6.45
C TYR A 37 5.23 19.01 7.96
N SER A 38 4.01 19.18 8.49
CA SER A 38 3.80 19.33 9.95
C SER A 38 4.22 18.08 10.71
N LEU A 39 3.95 16.88 10.18
CA LEU A 39 4.42 15.63 10.77
C LEU A 39 5.95 15.61 10.86
N VAL A 40 6.67 15.88 9.77
CA VAL A 40 8.13 15.90 9.76
C VAL A 40 8.70 17.00 10.68
N LEU A 41 8.07 18.18 10.71
CA LEU A 41 8.45 19.25 11.62
C LEU A 41 8.32 18.82 13.09
N LEU A 42 7.18 18.20 13.45
CA LEU A 42 6.94 17.67 14.79
C LEU A 42 7.97 16.60 15.17
N LEU A 43 8.28 15.68 14.26
CA LEU A 43 9.29 14.63 14.49
C LEU A 43 10.69 15.23 14.70
N LYS A 44 11.08 16.25 13.94
CA LYS A 44 12.36 16.98 14.18
C LYS A 44 12.37 17.65 15.56
N LYS A 45 11.28 18.23 16.00
CA LYS A 45 11.14 18.80 17.34
C LYS A 45 11.27 17.75 18.44
N ILE A 46 10.60 16.60 18.29
CA ILE A 46 10.72 15.46 19.20
C ILE A 46 12.17 14.99 19.29
N ARG A 47 12.84 14.80 18.16
CA ARG A 47 14.25 14.40 18.10
C ARG A 47 15.16 15.34 18.90
N ASN A 48 14.97 16.64 18.69
CA ASN A 48 15.83 17.65 19.30
C ASN A 48 15.55 17.85 20.80
N SER A 49 14.30 17.68 21.25
CA SER A 49 13.89 17.96 22.64
C SER A 49 14.03 16.75 23.56
N ILE A 50 13.45 15.61 23.17
CA ILE A 50 13.36 14.41 24.02
C ILE A 50 14.01 13.16 23.40
N GLY A 51 14.56 13.28 22.18
CA GLY A 51 15.07 12.13 21.43
C GLY A 51 16.19 11.39 22.15
N LYS A 52 17.13 12.10 22.74
CA LYS A 52 18.23 11.50 23.51
C LYS A 52 17.73 10.73 24.73
N GLU A 53 16.75 11.27 25.43
CA GLU A 53 16.14 10.62 26.59
C GLU A 53 15.43 9.31 26.20
N LEU A 54 14.63 9.36 25.13
CA LEU A 54 13.94 8.18 24.62
C LEU A 54 14.91 7.06 24.22
N LEU A 55 15.98 7.40 23.51
CA LEU A 55 17.02 6.43 23.14
C LEU A 55 17.71 5.80 24.35
N LEU A 56 18.05 6.59 25.36
CA LEU A 56 18.66 6.08 26.60
C LEU A 56 17.71 5.13 27.37
N GLN A 57 16.40 5.32 27.23
CA GLN A 57 15.38 4.46 27.81
C GLN A 57 15.02 3.26 26.93
N GLY A 58 15.65 3.09 25.76
CA GLY A 58 15.29 2.03 24.79
C GLY A 58 13.89 2.21 24.18
N LYS A 59 13.39 3.43 24.12
CA LYS A 59 12.05 3.78 23.59
C LYS A 59 12.15 4.42 22.23
N ASN A 60 11.13 4.20 21.41
CA ASN A 60 11.02 4.75 20.07
C ASN A 60 9.71 5.54 19.90
N VAL A 61 9.70 6.44 18.93
CA VAL A 61 8.47 7.04 18.43
C VAL A 61 8.02 6.22 17.22
N ALA A 62 6.80 5.68 17.26
CA ALA A 62 6.23 4.98 16.12
C ALA A 62 5.49 5.95 15.20
N VAL A 63 5.73 5.82 13.90
CA VAL A 63 5.03 6.56 12.85
C VAL A 63 4.47 5.56 11.85
N ILE A 64 3.16 5.54 11.74
CA ILE A 64 2.44 4.65 10.83
C ILE A 64 2.01 5.45 9.60
N THR A 65 2.32 4.92 8.41
CA THR A 65 1.92 5.48 7.13
C THR A 65 1.06 4.49 6.34
N PHE A 66 0.40 4.98 5.30
CA PHE A 66 -0.43 4.13 4.46
C PHE A 66 0.37 3.38 3.38
N THR A 67 1.44 3.98 2.84
CA THR A 67 2.24 3.41 1.73
C THR A 67 3.73 3.37 2.04
N ASN A 68 4.45 2.43 1.41
CA ASN A 68 5.91 2.39 1.48
C ASN A 68 6.56 3.67 0.97
N ALA A 69 6.02 4.28 -0.10
CA ALA A 69 6.53 5.54 -0.63
C ALA A 69 6.46 6.70 0.40
N ALA A 70 5.36 6.78 1.18
CA ALA A 70 5.25 7.76 2.26
C ALA A 70 6.22 7.45 3.41
N THR A 71 6.42 6.16 3.73
CA THR A 71 7.43 5.71 4.70
C THR A 71 8.82 6.20 4.29
N ASP A 72 9.23 5.90 3.06
CA ASP A 72 10.55 6.26 2.53
C ASP A 72 10.76 7.78 2.48
N GLU A 73 9.74 8.54 2.10
CA GLU A 73 9.78 10.00 2.09
C GLU A 73 10.03 10.56 3.48
N ILE A 74 9.34 10.07 4.51
CA ILE A 74 9.50 10.54 5.89
C ILE A 74 10.88 10.13 6.43
N ILE A 75 11.32 8.89 6.20
CA ILE A 75 12.65 8.41 6.60
C ILE A 75 13.75 9.31 6.02
N ASN A 76 13.69 9.58 4.72
CA ASN A 76 14.66 10.43 4.02
C ASN A 76 14.70 11.86 4.62
N ARG A 77 13.52 12.45 4.92
CA ARG A 77 13.43 13.80 5.52
C ARG A 77 13.91 13.87 6.97
N LEU A 78 14.06 12.72 7.64
CA LEU A 78 14.55 12.60 9.03
C LEU A 78 15.99 12.07 9.14
N ASP A 79 16.70 12.00 8.02
CA ASP A 79 18.09 11.59 7.95
C ASP A 79 18.33 10.20 8.59
N TYR A 80 17.41 9.26 8.36
CA TYR A 80 17.47 7.86 8.86
C TYR A 80 17.64 7.76 10.39
N SER A 81 17.04 8.66 11.15
CA SER A 81 17.18 8.71 12.61
C SER A 81 16.57 7.46 13.27
N SER A 82 17.37 6.73 14.05
CA SER A 82 16.99 5.46 14.70
C SER A 82 15.96 5.58 15.83
N ILE A 83 15.65 6.79 16.29
CA ILE A 83 14.60 7.03 17.29
C ILE A 83 13.20 6.79 16.73
N PHE A 84 13.03 6.88 15.40
CA PHE A 84 11.75 6.73 14.74
C PHE A 84 11.62 5.36 14.12
N GLN A 85 10.57 4.62 14.52
CA GLN A 85 10.12 3.43 13.81
C GLN A 85 9.01 3.83 12.84
N ILE A 86 9.39 4.06 11.58
CA ILE A 86 8.47 4.50 10.53
C ILE A 86 8.17 3.29 9.65
N SER A 87 6.90 2.93 9.51
CA SER A 87 6.50 1.76 8.74
C SER A 87 5.04 1.82 8.31
N THR A 88 4.65 0.93 7.40
CA THR A 88 3.24 0.75 7.08
C THR A 88 2.50 0.10 8.24
N ILE A 89 1.16 0.28 8.28
CA ILE A 89 0.31 -0.28 9.34
C ILE A 89 0.50 -1.79 9.48
N HIS A 90 0.58 -2.52 8.35
CA HIS A 90 0.76 -3.96 8.35
C HIS A 90 2.11 -4.39 8.92
N SER A 91 3.17 -3.68 8.55
CA SER A 91 4.52 -3.93 9.08
C SER A 91 4.57 -3.70 10.59
N PHE A 92 4.01 -2.57 11.05
CA PHE A 92 4.00 -2.21 12.47
C PHE A 92 3.28 -3.27 13.30
N VAL A 93 2.03 -3.59 12.96
CA VAL A 93 1.25 -4.53 13.78
C VAL A 93 1.83 -5.94 13.74
N TRP A 94 2.40 -6.38 12.62
CA TRP A 94 3.11 -7.65 12.54
C TRP A 94 4.33 -7.67 13.44
N ASP A 95 5.15 -6.63 13.44
CA ASP A 95 6.31 -6.53 14.32
C ASP A 95 5.94 -6.61 15.80
N VAL A 96 4.80 -6.05 16.17
CA VAL A 96 4.27 -6.11 17.54
C VAL A 96 3.85 -7.53 17.93
N ILE A 97 3.21 -8.29 17.03
CA ILE A 97 2.59 -9.58 17.40
C ILE A 97 3.40 -10.83 17.01
N LYS A 98 4.34 -10.74 16.07
CA LYS A 98 5.02 -11.91 15.44
C LYS A 98 5.67 -12.90 16.41
N TYR A 99 5.96 -12.51 17.63
CA TYR A 99 6.54 -13.39 18.65
C TYR A 99 5.49 -14.14 19.49
N TYR A 100 4.21 -13.75 19.41
CA TYR A 100 3.12 -14.35 20.19
C TYR A 100 2.39 -15.45 19.41
N GLN A 101 3.13 -16.46 18.96
CA GLN A 101 2.66 -17.47 18.01
C GLN A 101 1.46 -18.29 18.54
N THR A 102 1.39 -18.54 19.84
CA THR A 102 0.27 -19.25 20.47
C THR A 102 -1.03 -18.44 20.38
N ASP A 103 -0.97 -17.14 20.66
CA ASP A 103 -2.15 -16.27 20.56
C ASP A 103 -2.57 -16.05 19.11
N ILE A 104 -1.60 -15.91 18.19
CA ILE A 104 -1.88 -15.85 16.75
C ILE A 104 -2.64 -17.11 16.32
N LYS A 105 -2.15 -18.31 16.69
CA LYS A 105 -2.80 -19.58 16.36
C LYS A 105 -4.21 -19.68 16.91
N ARG A 106 -4.42 -19.31 18.16
CA ARG A 106 -5.72 -19.30 18.82
C ARG A 106 -6.72 -18.42 18.05
N LEU A 107 -6.36 -17.18 17.76
CA LEU A 107 -7.23 -16.23 17.08
C LEU A 107 -7.43 -16.59 15.60
N TYR A 108 -6.39 -17.09 14.93
CA TYR A 108 -6.49 -17.59 13.56
C TYR A 108 -7.55 -18.70 13.45
N CYS A 109 -7.49 -19.70 14.34
CA CYS A 109 -8.48 -20.77 14.38
C CYS A 109 -9.88 -20.24 14.70
N GLN A 110 -10.01 -19.31 15.65
CA GLN A 110 -11.29 -18.69 16.00
C GLN A 110 -11.91 -17.99 14.77
N TYR A 111 -11.17 -17.15 14.07
CA TYR A 111 -11.68 -16.45 12.88
C TYR A 111 -12.06 -17.41 11.75
N ILE A 112 -11.31 -18.49 11.55
CA ILE A 112 -11.69 -19.48 10.54
C ILE A 112 -13.00 -20.18 10.93
N ILE A 113 -13.22 -20.48 12.21
CA ILE A 113 -14.47 -21.07 12.70
C ILE A 113 -15.63 -20.10 12.48
N GLU A 114 -15.48 -18.83 12.83
CA GLU A 114 -16.49 -17.80 12.59
C GLU A 114 -16.83 -17.66 11.10
N ASP A 115 -15.81 -17.68 10.22
CA ASP A 115 -16.00 -17.64 8.77
C ASP A 115 -16.74 -18.89 8.25
N ILE A 116 -16.42 -20.08 8.77
CA ILE A 116 -17.11 -21.35 8.43
C ILE A 116 -18.59 -21.28 8.83
N GLU A 117 -18.90 -20.81 10.02
CA GLU A 117 -20.26 -20.65 10.52
C GLU A 117 -21.05 -19.64 9.67
N ALA A 118 -20.44 -18.49 9.35
CA ALA A 118 -21.05 -17.48 8.50
C ALA A 118 -21.31 -17.97 7.06
N LEU A 119 -20.38 -18.75 6.51
CA LEU A 119 -20.53 -19.36 5.18
C LEU A 119 -21.60 -20.45 5.18
N ASN A 120 -21.64 -21.30 6.22
CA ASN A 120 -22.65 -22.33 6.36
C ASN A 120 -24.06 -21.72 6.38
N LYS A 121 -24.25 -20.67 7.19
CA LYS A 121 -25.51 -19.93 7.24
C LYS A 121 -25.93 -19.39 5.87
N LYS A 122 -25.01 -18.77 5.11
CA LYS A 122 -25.26 -18.26 3.75
C LYS A 122 -25.64 -19.39 2.79
N ILE A 123 -25.01 -20.56 2.89
CA ILE A 123 -25.30 -21.75 2.06
C ILE A 123 -26.71 -22.26 2.37
N ASP A 124 -27.08 -22.36 3.67
CA ASP A 124 -28.37 -22.85 4.11
C ASP A 124 -29.52 -21.90 3.72
N GLU A 125 -29.31 -20.58 3.84
CA GLU A 125 -30.28 -19.55 3.46
C GLU A 125 -30.46 -19.41 1.94
N THR A 126 -29.57 -19.98 1.12
CA THR A 126 -29.61 -19.84 -0.34
C THR A 126 -30.68 -20.76 -0.93
N LYS A 127 -31.80 -20.18 -1.36
CA LYS A 127 -32.95 -20.91 -1.95
C LYS A 127 -32.60 -21.60 -3.28
N ASN A 128 -31.78 -20.96 -4.11
CA ASN A 128 -31.39 -21.50 -5.42
C ASN A 128 -29.96 -22.02 -5.40
N LYS A 129 -29.79 -23.32 -5.30
CA LYS A 129 -28.52 -24.04 -5.22
C LYS A 129 -27.76 -24.18 -6.55
N THR A 130 -28.31 -23.63 -7.66
CA THR A 130 -27.65 -23.65 -8.98
C THR A 130 -26.95 -22.35 -9.35
N THR A 131 -26.92 -21.39 -8.44
CA THR A 131 -26.29 -20.08 -8.68
C THR A 131 -24.77 -20.11 -8.52
N LYS A 132 -24.05 -19.31 -9.31
CA LYS A 132 -22.61 -19.13 -9.16
C LYS A 132 -22.22 -18.72 -7.73
N THR A 133 -23.04 -17.90 -7.07
CA THR A 133 -22.84 -17.47 -5.69
C THR A 133 -22.90 -18.64 -4.71
N TYR A 134 -23.85 -19.58 -4.90
CA TYR A 134 -23.94 -20.78 -4.06
C TYR A 134 -22.67 -21.63 -4.17
N PHE A 135 -22.24 -21.96 -5.38
CA PHE A 135 -21.03 -22.76 -5.60
C PHE A 135 -19.78 -22.06 -5.04
N SER A 136 -19.65 -20.76 -5.23
CA SER A 136 -18.54 -19.98 -4.64
C SER A 136 -18.54 -20.02 -3.11
N ASN A 137 -19.72 -19.97 -2.46
CA ASN A 137 -19.80 -20.08 -1.01
C ASN A 137 -19.44 -21.49 -0.52
N VAL A 138 -19.86 -22.53 -1.22
CA VAL A 138 -19.50 -23.93 -0.92
C VAL A 138 -17.98 -24.15 -1.07
N GLU A 139 -17.39 -23.64 -2.13
CA GLU A 139 -15.94 -23.72 -2.35
C GLU A 139 -15.16 -23.01 -1.23
N LYS A 140 -15.56 -21.79 -0.87
CA LYS A 140 -14.96 -21.04 0.25
C LYS A 140 -15.11 -21.79 1.57
N PHE A 141 -16.25 -22.36 1.84
CA PHE A 141 -16.51 -23.15 3.05
C PHE A 141 -15.57 -24.38 3.14
N ASN A 142 -15.44 -25.13 2.05
CA ASN A 142 -14.52 -26.29 2.01
C ASN A 142 -13.07 -25.85 2.18
N HIS A 143 -12.65 -24.79 1.52
CA HIS A 143 -11.32 -24.21 1.66
C HIS A 143 -11.03 -23.77 3.12
N GLN A 144 -12.00 -23.12 3.79
CA GLN A 144 -11.80 -22.74 5.20
C GLN A 144 -11.72 -23.95 6.13
N LYS A 145 -12.48 -25.03 5.86
CA LYS A 145 -12.34 -26.30 6.60
C LYS A 145 -10.94 -26.92 6.44
N GLU A 146 -10.40 -26.93 5.23
CA GLU A 146 -9.03 -27.41 4.99
C GLU A 146 -8.00 -26.57 5.72
N ARG A 147 -8.17 -25.22 5.71
CA ARG A 147 -7.29 -24.32 6.44
C ARG A 147 -7.33 -24.58 7.94
N LEU A 148 -8.51 -24.81 8.51
CA LEU A 148 -8.67 -25.12 9.93
C LEU A 148 -7.97 -26.44 10.29
N ALA A 149 -8.11 -27.48 9.49
CA ALA A 149 -7.44 -28.75 9.69
C ALA A 149 -5.91 -28.61 9.64
N LYS A 150 -5.39 -27.87 8.67
CA LYS A 150 -3.96 -27.57 8.54
C LYS A 150 -3.42 -26.68 9.67
N ALA A 151 -4.23 -25.79 10.22
CA ALA A 151 -3.84 -24.90 11.31
C ALA A 151 -3.30 -25.65 12.54
N GLN A 152 -3.76 -26.88 12.77
CA GLN A 152 -3.28 -27.75 13.84
C GLN A 152 -1.77 -28.04 13.73
N THR A 153 -1.27 -28.21 12.51
CA THR A 153 0.13 -28.57 12.21
C THR A 153 1.06 -27.37 12.09
N ILE A 154 0.52 -26.14 12.05
CA ILE A 154 1.35 -24.93 11.96
C ILE A 154 2.04 -24.69 13.30
N GLU A 155 3.37 -24.72 13.29
CA GLU A 155 4.21 -24.37 14.44
C GLU A 155 4.49 -22.86 14.49
N LYS A 156 4.70 -22.25 13.30
CA LYS A 156 5.04 -20.83 13.18
C LYS A 156 4.29 -20.19 12.02
N PHE A 157 3.52 -19.15 12.33
CA PHE A 157 2.94 -18.28 11.33
C PHE A 157 3.97 -17.29 10.82
N VAL A 158 3.90 -16.99 9.52
CA VAL A 158 4.73 -16.02 8.85
C VAL A 158 3.86 -14.98 8.15
N TYR A 159 4.44 -13.84 7.84
CA TYR A 159 3.77 -12.78 7.10
C TYR A 159 4.79 -11.87 6.44
N ASN A 160 4.59 -11.59 5.16
CA ASN A 160 5.35 -10.61 4.40
C ASN A 160 4.45 -9.38 4.13
N PRO A 161 4.70 -8.23 4.77
CA PRO A 161 3.88 -7.03 4.57
C PRO A 161 4.01 -6.42 3.18
N ASN A 162 5.11 -6.68 2.48
CA ASN A 162 5.46 -6.08 1.20
C ASN A 162 5.38 -7.05 0.01
N GLY A 163 4.80 -8.22 0.20
CA GLY A 163 4.76 -9.25 -0.84
C GLY A 163 3.57 -10.20 -0.72
N SER A 164 3.54 -11.18 -1.60
CA SER A 164 2.56 -12.27 -1.56
C SER A 164 2.82 -13.18 -0.35
N ASN A 165 1.76 -13.76 0.18
CA ASN A 165 1.80 -14.71 1.29
C ASN A 165 1.17 -16.04 0.83
N PRO A 166 1.84 -16.81 -0.06
CA PRO A 166 1.29 -18.01 -0.68
C PRO A 166 1.39 -19.25 0.21
N GLU A 167 2.29 -19.24 1.20
CA GLU A 167 2.57 -20.40 2.06
C GLU A 167 1.36 -20.75 2.94
N TYR A 168 1.21 -22.04 3.24
CA TYR A 168 0.06 -22.51 4.02
C TYR A 168 0.04 -21.98 5.47
N ASN A 169 1.19 -21.60 6.03
CA ASN A 169 1.36 -20.98 7.34
C ASN A 169 1.44 -19.45 7.29
N ALA A 170 1.26 -18.85 6.11
CA ALA A 170 1.29 -17.41 5.95
C ALA A 170 -0.09 -16.79 6.22
N LEU A 171 -0.08 -15.70 6.98
CA LEU A 171 -1.27 -14.90 7.23
C LEU A 171 -1.58 -13.99 6.04
N LYS A 172 -2.86 -13.79 5.76
CA LYS A 172 -3.32 -12.78 4.79
C LYS A 172 -3.28 -11.39 5.42
N HIS A 173 -3.18 -10.35 4.59
CA HIS A 173 -3.19 -8.96 5.05
C HIS A 173 -4.36 -8.63 5.99
N THR A 174 -5.58 -9.07 5.65
CA THR A 174 -6.77 -8.86 6.48
C THR A 174 -6.72 -9.62 7.80
N GLU A 175 -6.11 -10.80 7.82
CA GLU A 175 -5.97 -11.63 9.03
C GLU A 175 -4.98 -11.01 10.02
N VAL A 176 -3.85 -10.50 9.54
CA VAL A 176 -2.87 -9.80 10.40
C VAL A 176 -3.54 -8.61 11.09
N ILE A 177 -4.32 -7.80 10.38
CA ILE A 177 -5.02 -6.66 10.95
C ILE A 177 -6.01 -7.10 12.04
N LYS A 178 -6.89 -8.07 11.74
CA LYS A 178 -7.89 -8.57 12.68
C LYS A 178 -7.25 -9.20 13.92
N ILE A 179 -6.28 -10.09 13.72
CA ILE A 179 -5.58 -10.77 14.81
C ILE A 179 -4.86 -9.75 15.69
N SER A 180 -4.13 -8.81 15.11
CA SER A 180 -3.41 -7.79 15.87
C SER A 180 -4.34 -6.91 16.69
N ALA A 181 -5.44 -6.43 16.08
CA ALA A 181 -6.42 -5.61 16.78
C ALA A 181 -7.03 -6.35 17.97
N GLN A 182 -7.46 -7.60 17.77
CA GLN A 182 -8.03 -8.42 18.83
C GLN A 182 -7.02 -8.72 19.94
N MET A 183 -5.78 -9.09 19.60
CA MET A 183 -4.72 -9.31 20.59
C MET A 183 -4.46 -8.08 21.44
N ILE A 184 -4.43 -6.89 20.82
CA ILE A 184 -4.24 -5.63 21.55
C ILE A 184 -5.43 -5.36 22.48
N ILE A 185 -6.67 -5.56 22.01
CA ILE A 185 -7.87 -5.31 22.83
C ILE A 185 -7.94 -6.27 24.03
N GLU A 186 -7.68 -7.57 23.81
CA GLU A 186 -7.80 -8.59 24.85
C GLU A 186 -6.66 -8.56 25.87
N ASN A 187 -5.46 -8.10 25.49
CA ASN A 187 -4.26 -8.27 26.29
C ASN A 187 -3.71 -6.95 26.85
N LYS A 188 -4.07 -6.63 28.09
CA LYS A 188 -3.56 -5.42 28.78
C LYS A 188 -2.04 -5.40 28.93
N MET A 189 -1.37 -6.56 29.01
CA MET A 189 0.09 -6.60 29.08
C MET A 189 0.69 -6.18 27.73
N LEU A 190 0.13 -6.65 26.62
CA LEU A 190 0.56 -6.23 25.27
C LEU A 190 0.35 -4.73 25.09
N GLN A 191 -0.80 -4.19 25.51
CA GLN A 191 -1.05 -2.73 25.50
C GLN A 191 0.04 -1.98 26.28
N ARG A 192 0.40 -2.46 27.47
CA ARG A 192 1.45 -1.86 28.30
C ARG A 192 2.81 -1.91 27.62
N ILE A 193 3.17 -3.03 26.99
CA ILE A 193 4.42 -3.19 26.24
C ILE A 193 4.48 -2.17 25.12
N ILE A 194 3.40 -2.05 24.31
CA ILE A 194 3.32 -1.07 23.22
C ILE A 194 3.47 0.35 23.77
N ALA A 195 2.74 0.71 24.84
CA ALA A 195 2.78 2.04 25.42
C ALA A 195 4.15 2.39 26.03
N GLN A 196 4.89 1.40 26.54
CA GLN A 196 6.23 1.60 27.09
C GLN A 196 7.30 1.69 25.98
N GLN A 197 7.20 0.85 24.97
CA GLN A 197 8.14 0.84 23.84
C GLN A 197 7.94 2.06 22.94
N TYR A 198 6.68 2.42 22.69
CA TYR A 198 6.26 3.52 21.83
C TYR A 198 5.41 4.54 22.59
N PRO A 199 6.02 5.38 23.46
CA PRO A 199 5.26 6.36 24.23
C PRO A 199 4.56 7.42 23.38
N ILE A 200 4.94 7.53 22.11
CA ILE A 200 4.31 8.38 21.11
C ILE A 200 4.06 7.52 19.86
N LEU A 201 2.80 7.40 19.45
CA LEU A 201 2.36 6.76 18.22
C LEU A 201 1.65 7.79 17.35
N LEU A 202 2.14 8.00 16.13
CA LEU A 202 1.56 8.92 15.16
C LEU A 202 1.06 8.11 13.95
N ILE A 203 -0.16 8.39 13.49
CA ILE A 203 -0.76 7.69 12.34
C ILE A 203 -1.09 8.73 11.27
N ASP A 204 -0.40 8.67 10.13
CA ASP A 204 -0.73 9.45 8.94
C ASP A 204 -1.81 8.73 8.13
N GLU A 205 -2.63 9.49 7.41
CA GLU A 205 -3.81 8.99 6.67
C GLU A 205 -4.73 8.12 7.55
N SER A 206 -4.99 8.57 8.77
CA SER A 206 -5.76 7.81 9.77
C SER A 206 -7.18 7.44 9.32
N GLN A 207 -7.78 8.16 8.37
CA GLN A 207 -9.09 7.87 7.77
C GLN A 207 -9.11 6.56 6.97
N ASP A 208 -7.94 6.12 6.46
CA ASP A 208 -7.79 4.88 5.69
C ASP A 208 -7.36 3.69 6.55
N THR A 209 -7.12 3.94 7.84
CA THR A 209 -6.78 2.88 8.80
C THR A 209 -8.02 2.08 9.18
N LYS A 210 -7.90 0.75 9.19
CA LYS A 210 -8.98 -0.17 9.58
C LYS A 210 -9.56 0.17 10.94
N LYS A 211 -10.92 0.15 11.03
CA LYS A 211 -11.65 0.49 12.24
C LYS A 211 -11.16 -0.28 13.47
N GLU A 212 -10.95 -1.59 13.31
CA GLU A 212 -10.55 -2.47 14.41
C GLU A 212 -9.22 -2.06 15.04
N LEU A 213 -8.26 -1.58 14.23
CA LEU A 213 -6.98 -1.09 14.73
C LEU A 213 -7.08 0.28 15.41
N ILE A 214 -7.89 1.18 14.84
CA ILE A 214 -8.15 2.47 15.49
C ILE A 214 -8.76 2.25 16.87
N ASP A 215 -9.73 1.32 16.98
CA ASP A 215 -10.36 0.97 18.27
C ASP A 215 -9.34 0.37 19.25
N ALA A 216 -8.43 -0.49 18.77
CA ALA A 216 -7.36 -1.06 19.57
C ALA A 216 -6.38 0.03 20.08
N PHE A 217 -6.00 1.00 19.25
CA PHE A 217 -5.12 2.09 19.67
C PHE A 217 -5.82 3.07 20.62
N PHE A 218 -7.12 3.32 20.44
CA PHE A 218 -7.91 4.08 21.40
C PHE A 218 -7.98 3.36 22.77
N GLU A 219 -8.06 2.03 22.77
CA GLU A 219 -8.05 1.25 24.02
C GLU A 219 -6.70 1.38 24.74
N ILE A 220 -5.57 1.32 24.03
CA ILE A 220 -4.25 1.59 24.62
C ILE A 220 -4.22 3.00 25.24
N GLN A 221 -4.67 3.98 24.46
CA GLN A 221 -4.64 5.38 24.92
C GLN A 221 -5.53 5.59 26.16
N ARG A 222 -6.71 4.96 26.21
CA ARG A 222 -7.62 5.03 27.35
C ARG A 222 -7.01 4.42 28.60
N ASN A 223 -6.36 3.27 28.48
CA ASN A 223 -5.81 2.53 29.61
C ASN A 223 -4.45 3.08 30.09
N PHE A 224 -3.70 3.75 29.21
CA PHE A 224 -2.32 4.20 29.46
C PHE A 224 -2.09 5.67 29.10
N ALA A 225 -3.09 6.54 29.22
CA ALA A 225 -3.04 7.95 28.84
C ALA A 225 -1.89 8.75 29.51
N ASN A 226 -1.43 8.32 30.66
CA ASN A 226 -0.32 8.95 31.38
C ASN A 226 1.07 8.68 30.78
N ILE A 227 1.23 7.61 30.01
CA ILE A 227 2.51 7.20 29.42
C ILE A 227 2.46 7.06 27.88
N PHE A 228 1.28 7.04 27.29
CA PHE A 228 1.06 6.82 25.86
C PHE A 228 0.28 7.98 25.24
N THR A 229 0.82 8.50 24.16
CA THR A 229 0.23 9.60 23.39
C THR A 229 -0.05 9.13 21.98
N LEU A 230 -1.29 9.28 21.52
CA LEU A 230 -1.74 8.95 20.17
C LEU A 230 -2.00 10.23 19.38
N GLY A 231 -1.31 10.39 18.27
CA GLY A 231 -1.54 11.47 17.31
C GLY A 231 -2.09 10.91 16.00
N LEU A 232 -3.28 11.34 15.63
CA LEU A 232 -3.93 10.97 14.38
C LEU A 232 -3.87 12.17 13.43
N LEU A 233 -3.48 11.91 12.19
CA LEU A 233 -3.44 12.92 11.13
C LEU A 233 -4.31 12.39 9.97
N GLY A 234 -5.28 13.18 9.52
CA GLY A 234 -6.19 12.69 8.49
C GLY A 234 -7.02 13.75 7.82
N ASP A 235 -7.67 13.33 6.72
CA ASP A 235 -8.65 14.09 5.95
C ASP A 235 -9.86 13.20 5.65
N GLN A 236 -10.97 13.44 6.29
CA GLN A 236 -12.17 12.61 6.11
C GLN A 236 -12.72 12.65 4.67
N LYS A 237 -12.49 13.78 3.94
CA LYS A 237 -12.89 13.90 2.52
C LYS A 237 -12.12 12.96 1.60
N GLN A 238 -10.93 12.50 2.02
CA GLN A 238 -10.06 11.61 1.24
C GLN A 238 -10.25 10.14 1.58
N ARG A 239 -11.21 9.78 2.43
CA ARG A 239 -11.47 8.36 2.74
C ARG A 239 -11.88 7.59 1.48
N ILE A 240 -11.07 6.63 1.09
CA ILE A 240 -11.29 5.78 -0.10
C ILE A 240 -11.72 4.35 0.24
N TYR A 241 -11.50 3.91 1.48
CA TYR A 241 -11.85 2.57 1.94
C TYR A 241 -13.11 2.58 2.81
N ALA A 242 -14.07 1.71 2.47
CA ALA A 242 -15.32 1.59 3.21
C ALA A 242 -15.14 1.01 4.63
N ASP A 243 -14.05 0.29 4.88
CA ASP A 243 -13.72 -0.37 6.15
C ASP A 243 -12.85 0.49 7.09
N GLY A 244 -12.56 1.75 6.71
CA GLY A 244 -12.05 2.77 7.64
C GLY A 244 -13.11 3.17 8.66
N LYS A 245 -12.69 3.73 9.81
CA LYS A 245 -13.63 4.16 10.84
C LYS A 245 -14.43 5.37 10.36
N GLU A 246 -15.74 5.19 10.19
CA GLU A 246 -16.64 6.29 9.86
C GLU A 246 -16.73 7.26 11.03
N ASN A 247 -16.81 8.56 10.71
CA ASN A 247 -16.98 9.62 11.71
C ASN A 247 -16.04 9.46 12.91
N ILE A 248 -14.73 9.24 12.63
CA ILE A 248 -13.73 9.03 13.69
C ILE A 248 -13.79 10.14 14.76
N GLU A 249 -14.26 11.32 14.40
CA GLU A 249 -14.43 12.50 15.27
C GLU A 249 -15.33 12.23 16.47
N ASP A 250 -16.40 11.44 16.28
CA ASP A 250 -17.38 11.11 17.32
C ASP A 250 -16.79 10.19 18.40
N PHE A 251 -15.67 9.54 18.07
CA PHE A 251 -14.99 8.59 18.95
C PHE A 251 -13.75 9.18 19.62
N ILE A 252 -13.35 10.40 19.26
CA ILE A 252 -12.21 11.06 19.88
C ILE A 252 -12.52 11.36 21.33
N PRO A 253 -11.72 10.85 22.30
CA PRO A 253 -11.96 11.08 23.71
C PRO A 253 -11.97 12.56 24.10
N ALA A 254 -12.73 12.91 25.10
CA ALA A 254 -12.70 14.25 25.67
C ALA A 254 -11.27 14.57 26.18
N GLY A 255 -10.83 15.80 25.96
CA GLY A 255 -9.48 16.25 26.37
C GLY A 255 -8.38 16.10 25.32
N TRP A 256 -8.68 15.51 24.15
CA TRP A 256 -7.78 15.57 23.02
C TRP A 256 -7.80 16.95 22.36
N GLU A 257 -6.64 17.39 21.87
CA GLU A 257 -6.58 18.57 21.04
C GLU A 257 -7.01 18.24 19.59
N LYS A 258 -7.74 19.16 18.95
CA LYS A 258 -8.32 18.97 17.61
C LYS A 258 -7.90 20.13 16.67
N PRO A 259 -6.59 20.30 16.41
CA PRO A 259 -6.15 21.37 15.50
C PRO A 259 -6.61 21.12 14.06
N ILE A 260 -6.90 22.21 13.34
CA ILE A 260 -7.41 22.19 11.97
C ILE A 260 -6.47 23.01 11.08
N LYS A 261 -5.91 22.39 10.03
CA LYS A 261 -5.17 23.11 8.99
C LYS A 261 -6.09 23.59 7.89
N LYS A 262 -6.12 24.89 7.70
CA LYS A 262 -7.01 25.57 6.73
C LYS A 262 -6.31 26.01 5.45
N MET A 263 -4.99 26.24 5.50
CA MET A 263 -4.25 26.73 4.33
C MET A 263 -4.01 25.59 3.32
N ASN A 264 -4.25 25.84 2.06
CA ASN A 264 -3.88 24.94 0.96
C ASN A 264 -2.67 25.51 0.22
N TYR A 265 -1.54 24.83 0.33
CA TYR A 265 -0.27 25.25 -0.27
C TYR A 265 -0.05 24.72 -1.68
N ARG A 266 -0.92 23.81 -2.17
CA ARG A 266 -0.73 23.06 -3.41
C ARG A 266 -1.51 23.64 -4.58
N SER A 267 -2.76 24.05 -4.35
CA SER A 267 -3.73 24.23 -5.41
C SER A 267 -4.01 25.70 -5.71
N ALA A 268 -4.42 25.98 -6.95
CA ALA A 268 -4.89 27.31 -7.36
C ALA A 268 -6.24 27.67 -6.72
N LYS A 269 -6.54 28.98 -6.59
CA LYS A 269 -7.73 29.51 -5.88
C LYS A 269 -9.05 28.88 -6.34
N ARG A 270 -9.27 28.77 -7.66
CA ARG A 270 -10.52 28.17 -8.20
C ARG A 270 -10.66 26.68 -7.93
N ILE A 271 -9.54 25.95 -7.86
CA ILE A 271 -9.55 24.52 -7.53
C ILE A 271 -9.96 24.34 -6.07
N ILE A 272 -9.42 25.15 -5.16
CA ILE A 272 -9.79 25.14 -3.74
C ILE A 272 -11.27 25.48 -3.56
N GLN A 273 -11.77 26.53 -4.25
CA GLN A 273 -13.18 26.91 -4.20
C GLN A 273 -14.09 25.75 -4.64
N LEU A 274 -13.74 25.08 -5.76
CA LEU A 274 -14.49 23.92 -6.22
C LEU A 274 -14.44 22.77 -5.20
N ALA A 275 -13.26 22.45 -4.66
CA ALA A 275 -13.09 21.40 -3.66
C ALA A 275 -13.90 21.69 -2.39
N ASN A 276 -13.96 22.94 -1.94
CA ASN A 276 -14.78 23.36 -0.80
C ASN A 276 -16.29 23.18 -1.10
N ILE A 277 -16.74 23.55 -2.31
CA ILE A 277 -18.16 23.37 -2.71
C ILE A 277 -18.54 21.89 -2.72
N ILE A 278 -17.72 21.04 -3.35
CA ILE A 278 -17.97 19.59 -3.44
C ILE A 278 -17.90 18.93 -2.05
N GLY A 279 -16.97 19.37 -1.21
CA GLY A 279 -16.75 18.80 0.11
C GLY A 279 -17.65 19.33 1.22
N LYS A 280 -18.54 20.26 0.94
CA LYS A 280 -19.35 20.95 1.95
C LYS A 280 -20.26 20.02 2.76
N ASP A 281 -20.80 19.00 2.10
CA ASP A 281 -21.70 18.03 2.74
C ASP A 281 -20.98 16.86 3.43
N ILE A 282 -19.66 16.75 3.22
CA ILE A 282 -18.87 15.64 3.76
C ILE A 282 -18.16 16.03 5.07
N ASP A 283 -17.67 17.26 5.15
CA ASP A 283 -16.89 17.74 6.28
C ASP A 283 -17.12 19.25 6.49
N LEU A 284 -17.78 19.58 7.57
CA LEU A 284 -18.13 20.96 7.94
C LEU A 284 -16.92 21.77 8.46
N HIS A 285 -15.84 21.10 8.87
CA HIS A 285 -14.68 21.73 9.52
C HIS A 285 -13.54 22.08 8.56
N ALA A 286 -13.52 21.55 7.36
CA ALA A 286 -12.37 21.59 6.46
C ALA A 286 -12.56 22.51 5.25
N GLU A 287 -13.13 23.71 5.44
CA GLU A 287 -13.03 24.74 4.42
C GLU A 287 -11.58 25.22 4.32
N GLN A 288 -10.96 25.04 3.14
CA GLN A 288 -9.59 25.42 2.89
C GLN A 288 -9.49 26.83 2.31
N SER A 289 -8.45 27.55 2.72
CA SER A 289 -8.09 28.87 2.19
C SER A 289 -6.87 28.76 1.28
N PRO A 290 -6.87 29.43 0.12
CA PRO A 290 -5.71 29.52 -0.73
C PRO A 290 -4.64 30.44 -0.12
N ARG A 291 -3.38 30.21 -0.48
CA ARG A 291 -2.31 31.19 -0.24
C ARG A 291 -2.63 32.53 -0.92
N GLU A 292 -2.17 33.63 -0.35
CA GLU A 292 -2.37 34.98 -0.92
C GLU A 292 -1.79 35.09 -2.34
N ASP A 293 -0.57 34.53 -2.54
CA ASP A 293 0.15 34.49 -3.80
C ASP A 293 -0.29 33.38 -4.77
N ALA A 294 -1.30 32.56 -4.40
CA ALA A 294 -1.78 31.49 -5.26
C ALA A 294 -2.44 32.05 -6.53
N ASN A 295 -2.09 31.46 -7.67
CA ASN A 295 -2.72 31.77 -8.95
C ASN A 295 -4.22 31.48 -8.92
N ASN A 296 -4.99 32.19 -9.75
CA ASN A 296 -6.44 31.94 -9.87
C ASN A 296 -6.73 30.51 -10.37
N GLY A 297 -5.94 30.04 -11.32
CA GLY A 297 -6.14 28.73 -11.95
C GLY A 297 -7.41 28.67 -12.82
N PHE A 298 -7.64 27.49 -13.37
CA PHE A 298 -8.77 27.22 -14.25
C PHE A 298 -9.44 25.92 -13.87
N VAL A 299 -10.77 25.90 -13.91
CA VAL A 299 -11.58 24.69 -13.80
C VAL A 299 -12.58 24.70 -14.95
N ARG A 300 -12.69 23.61 -15.68
CA ARG A 300 -13.60 23.44 -16.81
C ARG A 300 -14.26 22.07 -16.72
N LEU A 301 -15.54 22.03 -17.01
CA LEU A 301 -16.32 20.81 -17.17
C LEU A 301 -16.62 20.63 -18.66
N PHE A 302 -16.21 19.51 -19.24
CA PHE A 302 -16.55 19.13 -20.59
C PHE A 302 -17.57 18.00 -20.54
N VAL A 303 -18.72 18.21 -21.16
CA VAL A 303 -19.79 17.22 -21.24
C VAL A 303 -19.90 16.76 -22.68
N VAL A 304 -19.73 15.47 -22.89
CA VAL A 304 -19.77 14.85 -24.22
C VAL A 304 -20.92 13.87 -24.29
N GLN A 305 -21.79 14.04 -25.28
CA GLN A 305 -22.89 13.13 -25.52
C GLN A 305 -22.35 11.78 -26.04
N GLN A 306 -22.72 10.70 -25.38
CA GLN A 306 -22.31 9.37 -25.83
C GLN A 306 -22.98 9.03 -27.17
N ARG A 307 -22.17 8.59 -28.14
CA ARG A 307 -22.60 8.10 -29.47
C ARG A 307 -21.78 6.87 -29.83
N ASP A 308 -22.34 6.00 -30.64
CA ASP A 308 -21.62 4.85 -31.18
C ASP A 308 -20.46 5.31 -32.05
N GLY A 309 -19.30 4.67 -31.91
CA GLY A 309 -18.08 5.03 -32.65
C GLY A 309 -17.29 6.22 -32.11
N LEU A 310 -17.63 6.73 -30.92
CA LEU A 310 -16.93 7.85 -30.31
C LEU A 310 -15.45 7.50 -30.00
N ASN A 311 -14.53 8.23 -30.60
CA ASN A 311 -13.10 8.09 -30.28
C ASN A 311 -12.76 8.94 -29.06
N LYS A 312 -12.53 8.27 -27.93
CA LYS A 312 -12.23 8.95 -26.64
C LYS A 312 -10.89 9.69 -26.67
N ASP A 313 -9.90 9.16 -27.40
CA ASP A 313 -8.57 9.79 -27.47
C ASP A 313 -8.63 11.11 -28.25
N GLU A 314 -9.43 11.18 -29.31
CA GLU A 314 -9.66 12.43 -30.06
C GLU A 314 -10.36 13.48 -29.19
N ILE A 315 -11.34 13.06 -28.37
CA ILE A 315 -12.03 13.96 -27.44
C ILE A 315 -11.04 14.54 -26.44
N GLU A 316 -10.20 13.71 -25.84
CA GLU A 316 -9.22 14.16 -24.86
C GLU A 316 -8.18 15.10 -25.49
N GLN A 317 -7.70 14.81 -26.70
CA GLN A 317 -6.83 15.73 -27.46
C GLN A 317 -7.52 17.08 -27.74
N ASN A 318 -8.79 17.05 -28.11
CA ASN A 318 -9.58 18.28 -28.31
C ASN A 318 -9.76 19.05 -27.00
N VAL A 319 -10.00 18.36 -25.88
CA VAL A 319 -10.07 18.98 -24.54
C VAL A 319 -8.75 19.66 -24.20
N MET A 320 -7.61 18.97 -24.41
CA MET A 320 -6.29 19.54 -24.16
C MET A 320 -6.03 20.78 -25.02
N ARG A 321 -6.40 20.75 -26.31
CA ARG A 321 -6.29 21.90 -27.20
C ARG A 321 -7.15 23.08 -26.73
N ILE A 322 -8.41 22.85 -26.39
CA ILE A 322 -9.31 23.89 -25.85
C ILE A 322 -8.75 24.45 -24.54
N MET A 323 -8.21 23.60 -23.66
CA MET A 323 -7.58 24.07 -22.42
C MET A 323 -6.36 24.94 -22.72
N SER A 324 -5.50 24.55 -23.65
CA SER A 324 -4.35 25.35 -24.06
C SER A 324 -4.76 26.73 -24.56
N GLU A 325 -5.76 26.79 -25.43
CA GLU A 325 -6.29 28.06 -25.98
C GLU A 325 -6.89 28.95 -24.90
N GLN A 326 -7.76 28.38 -24.02
CA GLN A 326 -8.46 29.15 -22.99
C GLN A 326 -7.57 29.62 -21.84
N THR A 327 -6.56 28.79 -21.48
CA THR A 327 -5.63 29.12 -20.40
C THR A 327 -4.41 29.89 -20.87
N LYS A 328 -4.17 29.93 -22.18
CA LYS A 328 -2.94 30.44 -22.82
C LYS A 328 -1.70 29.73 -22.29
N ASP A 329 -1.84 28.44 -22.01
CA ASP A 329 -0.76 27.60 -21.51
C ASP A 329 -0.51 26.43 -22.48
N GLU A 330 0.57 26.54 -23.23
CA GLU A 330 0.95 25.55 -24.26
C GLU A 330 1.35 24.20 -23.66
N LYS A 331 1.60 24.14 -22.34
CA LYS A 331 1.92 22.87 -21.65
C LYS A 331 0.81 21.83 -21.74
N TRP A 332 -0.43 22.23 -22.03
CA TRP A 332 -1.52 21.28 -22.25
C TRP A 332 -1.32 20.38 -23.46
N THR A 333 -0.58 20.84 -24.47
CA THR A 333 -0.38 20.15 -25.75
C THR A 333 1.08 19.87 -26.07
N ALA A 334 2.03 20.40 -25.29
CA ALA A 334 3.46 20.22 -25.53
C ALA A 334 3.90 18.77 -25.31
N ILE A 335 4.79 18.28 -26.14
CA ILE A 335 5.41 16.96 -26.00
C ILE A 335 6.26 16.95 -24.72
N GLY A 336 6.03 15.95 -23.86
CA GLY A 336 6.71 15.86 -22.56
C GLY A 336 6.17 16.76 -21.46
N ALA A 337 5.03 17.43 -21.67
CA ALA A 337 4.37 18.20 -20.64
C ALA A 337 3.85 17.31 -19.51
N GLU A 338 3.87 17.83 -18.29
CA GLU A 338 3.36 17.14 -17.09
C GLU A 338 1.82 17.22 -17.00
N VAL A 339 1.11 16.70 -17.99
CA VAL A 339 -0.35 16.53 -17.94
C VAL A 339 -0.67 15.19 -17.30
N LYS A 340 -1.39 15.22 -16.19
CA LYS A 340 -1.85 14.01 -15.51
C LYS A 340 -3.30 13.73 -15.84
N VAL A 341 -3.59 12.51 -16.23
CA VAL A 341 -4.94 12.03 -16.51
C VAL A 341 -5.35 11.05 -15.43
N LEU A 342 -6.49 11.29 -14.81
CA LEU A 342 -7.09 10.40 -13.82
C LEU A 342 -8.27 9.66 -14.47
N THR A 343 -8.35 8.36 -14.24
CA THR A 343 -9.43 7.50 -14.71
C THR A 343 -10.13 6.86 -13.51
N LEU A 344 -11.44 6.63 -13.62
CA LEU A 344 -12.24 6.04 -12.53
C LEU A 344 -11.92 4.56 -12.28
N GLU A 345 -11.48 3.85 -13.31
CA GLU A 345 -11.25 2.40 -13.24
C GLU A 345 -9.87 2.01 -13.77
N HIS A 346 -9.24 1.04 -13.12
CA HIS A 346 -7.95 0.51 -13.56
C HIS A 346 -7.99 -0.07 -14.98
N MET A 347 -9.12 -0.69 -15.37
CA MET A 347 -9.30 -1.21 -16.74
C MET A 347 -9.29 -0.09 -17.78
N MET A 348 -9.85 1.08 -17.45
CA MET A 348 -9.79 2.26 -18.34
C MET A 348 -8.36 2.75 -18.49
N ALA A 349 -7.60 2.79 -17.40
CA ALA A 349 -6.17 3.13 -17.44
C ALA A 349 -5.37 2.14 -18.28
N ALA A 350 -5.62 0.83 -18.13
CA ALA A 350 -4.94 -0.22 -18.89
C ALA A 350 -5.23 -0.14 -20.40
N ARG A 351 -6.47 0.18 -20.79
CA ARG A 351 -6.84 0.41 -22.20
C ARG A 351 -6.12 1.62 -22.77
N ARG A 352 -6.09 2.73 -22.01
CA ARG A 352 -5.43 3.96 -22.42
C ARG A 352 -3.92 3.78 -22.62
N LEU A 353 -3.28 3.02 -21.73
CA LEU A 353 -1.85 2.73 -21.80
C LEU A 353 -1.50 1.57 -22.74
N GLY A 354 -2.49 1.00 -23.43
CA GLY A 354 -2.28 -0.03 -24.46
C GLY A 354 -1.98 -1.44 -23.94
N PHE A 355 -2.14 -1.70 -22.63
CA PHE A 355 -1.86 -3.02 -22.05
C PHE A 355 -3.10 -3.76 -21.49
N SER A 356 -4.30 -3.39 -21.97
CA SER A 356 -5.55 -3.98 -21.50
C SER A 356 -5.64 -5.49 -21.72
N SER A 357 -5.04 -6.04 -22.77
CA SER A 357 -4.98 -7.47 -23.06
C SER A 357 -4.18 -8.23 -21.99
N PHE A 358 -3.12 -7.64 -21.47
CA PHE A 358 -2.36 -8.18 -20.34
C PHE A 358 -3.09 -7.98 -19.02
N PHE A 359 -3.74 -6.84 -18.82
CA PHE A 359 -4.39 -6.47 -17.56
C PHE A 359 -5.68 -7.26 -17.30
N ALA A 360 -6.51 -7.45 -18.34
CA ALA A 360 -7.85 -8.00 -18.19
C ALA A 360 -7.92 -9.41 -17.57
N PRO A 361 -7.05 -10.37 -17.93
CA PRO A 361 -7.06 -11.70 -17.31
C PRO A 361 -6.86 -11.66 -15.79
N PHE A 362 -5.88 -10.93 -15.31
CA PHE A 362 -5.60 -10.80 -13.88
C PHE A 362 -6.69 -10.04 -13.13
N TYR A 363 -7.23 -8.99 -13.75
CA TYR A 363 -8.24 -8.14 -13.14
C TYR A 363 -9.62 -8.81 -13.01
N LYS A 364 -9.98 -9.67 -13.97
CA LYS A 364 -11.27 -10.38 -13.98
C LYS A 364 -11.33 -11.54 -12.98
N VAL A 365 -10.21 -12.08 -12.57
CA VAL A 365 -10.14 -13.20 -11.65
C VAL A 365 -9.98 -12.68 -10.22
N SER A 366 -11.00 -12.86 -9.41
CA SER A 366 -11.06 -12.33 -8.04
C SER A 366 -9.86 -12.74 -7.15
N LYS A 367 -9.29 -13.92 -7.41
CA LYS A 367 -8.08 -14.41 -6.70
C LYS A 367 -6.87 -13.50 -6.92
N TYR A 368 -6.69 -12.97 -8.12
CA TYR A 368 -5.53 -12.14 -8.49
C TYR A 368 -5.81 -10.65 -8.45
N GLN A 369 -7.08 -10.22 -8.47
CA GLN A 369 -7.46 -8.82 -8.62
C GLN A 369 -6.77 -7.90 -7.60
N MET A 370 -6.87 -8.21 -6.32
CA MET A 370 -6.28 -7.38 -5.26
C MET A 370 -4.76 -7.41 -5.27
N THR A 371 -4.16 -8.60 -5.38
CA THR A 371 -2.70 -8.77 -5.41
C THR A 371 -2.09 -8.13 -6.65
N PHE A 372 -2.81 -8.18 -7.79
CA PHE A 372 -2.39 -7.54 -9.03
C PHE A 372 -2.42 -6.02 -8.93
N LEU A 373 -3.49 -5.45 -8.36
CA LEU A 373 -3.60 -4.01 -8.12
C LEU A 373 -2.55 -3.48 -7.12
N GLN A 374 -2.13 -4.33 -6.19
CA GLN A 374 -1.07 -4.02 -5.24
C GLN A 374 0.34 -4.25 -5.80
N GLY A 375 0.45 -4.78 -7.04
CA GLY A 375 1.72 -5.12 -7.66
C GLY A 375 2.45 -6.31 -7.02
N SER A 376 1.73 -7.18 -6.29
CA SER A 376 2.28 -8.28 -5.50
C SER A 376 1.92 -9.67 -6.03
N VAL A 377 1.65 -9.77 -7.35
CA VAL A 377 1.52 -11.07 -8.02
C VAL A 377 2.91 -11.64 -8.24
N SER A 378 3.23 -12.77 -7.62
CA SER A 378 4.57 -13.38 -7.62
C SER A 378 5.14 -13.60 -9.02
N GLU A 379 4.29 -14.00 -9.96
CA GLU A 379 4.64 -14.24 -11.35
C GLU A 379 5.06 -12.96 -12.08
N ILE A 380 4.49 -11.83 -11.68
CA ILE A 380 4.82 -10.49 -12.23
C ILE A 380 6.01 -9.90 -11.49
N GLU A 381 6.14 -10.12 -10.19
CA GLU A 381 7.25 -9.63 -9.37
C GLU A 381 8.60 -10.11 -9.92
N PHE A 382 8.70 -11.36 -10.37
CA PHE A 382 9.88 -11.88 -11.06
C PHE A 382 10.34 -10.97 -12.19
N PHE A 383 9.39 -10.50 -13.04
CA PHE A 383 9.75 -9.60 -14.14
C PHE A 383 10.02 -8.17 -13.68
N THR A 384 9.22 -7.64 -12.75
CA THR A 384 9.31 -6.23 -12.34
C THR A 384 10.44 -5.95 -11.34
N LYS A 385 10.78 -6.93 -10.48
CA LYS A 385 11.81 -6.77 -9.44
C LYS A 385 13.18 -7.33 -9.85
N GLU A 386 13.22 -8.30 -10.77
CA GLU A 386 14.47 -8.95 -11.17
C GLU A 386 14.80 -8.68 -12.64
N VAL A 387 13.98 -9.15 -13.58
CA VAL A 387 14.32 -9.13 -15.03
C VAL A 387 14.43 -7.72 -15.58
N LEU A 388 13.41 -6.87 -15.39
CA LEU A 388 13.39 -5.50 -15.91
C LEU A 388 14.44 -4.59 -15.27
N PRO A 389 14.67 -4.59 -13.94
CA PRO A 389 15.75 -3.81 -13.34
C PRO A 389 17.13 -4.22 -13.84
N ILE A 390 17.39 -5.53 -14.01
CA ILE A 390 18.63 -6.02 -14.62
C ILE A 390 18.76 -5.47 -16.05
N ALA A 391 17.71 -5.62 -16.87
CA ALA A 391 17.74 -5.19 -18.26
C ALA A 391 17.95 -3.68 -18.41
N ASN A 392 17.34 -2.88 -17.53
CA ASN A 392 17.48 -1.42 -17.54
C ASN A 392 18.87 -0.99 -17.02
N SER A 393 19.35 -1.59 -15.93
CA SER A 393 20.66 -1.27 -15.35
C SER A 393 21.81 -1.60 -16.30
N MET A 394 21.67 -2.64 -17.14
CA MET A 394 22.67 -2.99 -18.15
C MET A 394 22.80 -1.98 -19.30
N LYS A 395 21.86 -1.03 -19.44
CA LYS A 395 21.96 0.13 -20.35
C LYS A 395 22.81 1.27 -19.76
N GLU A 396 22.97 1.27 -18.46
CA GLU A 396 23.69 2.29 -17.70
C GLU A 396 25.04 1.71 -17.22
N ASP A 397 25.25 1.65 -15.92
CA ASP A 397 26.52 1.22 -15.30
C ASP A 397 26.49 -0.23 -14.76
N GLY A 398 25.35 -0.88 -14.77
CA GLY A 398 25.16 -2.27 -14.33
C GLY A 398 25.24 -2.49 -12.81
N ARG A 399 25.28 -1.45 -11.97
CA ARG A 399 25.41 -1.58 -10.51
C ARG A 399 24.20 -2.26 -9.89
N ILE A 400 22.99 -1.80 -10.22
CA ILE A 400 21.74 -2.37 -9.71
C ILE A 400 21.59 -3.83 -10.16
N ALA A 401 21.97 -4.13 -11.43
CA ALA A 401 21.96 -5.49 -11.92
C ALA A 401 22.85 -6.40 -11.06
N LEU A 402 24.04 -5.94 -10.68
CA LEU A 402 24.96 -6.72 -9.86
C LEU A 402 24.39 -7.02 -8.47
N GLU A 403 23.72 -6.09 -7.85
CA GLU A 403 23.08 -6.29 -6.53
C GLU A 403 21.98 -7.35 -6.60
N ILE A 404 21.11 -7.27 -7.61
CA ILE A 404 20.05 -8.25 -7.85
C ILE A 404 20.66 -9.63 -8.16
N LEU A 405 21.69 -9.70 -9.00
CA LEU A 405 22.33 -10.95 -9.35
C LEU A 405 23.06 -11.61 -8.17
N LYS A 406 23.61 -10.85 -7.23
CA LYS A 406 24.19 -11.39 -5.99
C LYS A 406 23.15 -12.06 -5.10
N GLU A 407 21.93 -11.55 -5.12
CA GLU A 407 20.84 -12.04 -4.27
C GLU A 407 20.11 -13.24 -4.91
N TYR A 408 19.80 -13.15 -6.21
CA TYR A 408 18.87 -14.08 -6.87
C TYR A 408 19.52 -15.00 -7.90
N SER A 409 20.79 -14.81 -8.27
CA SER A 409 21.43 -15.63 -9.31
C SER A 409 22.02 -16.93 -8.75
N PRO A 410 21.60 -18.10 -9.27
CA PRO A 410 22.26 -19.37 -8.93
C PRO A 410 23.75 -19.39 -9.29
N LEU A 411 24.18 -18.62 -10.30
CA LEU A 411 25.58 -18.54 -10.73
C LEU A 411 26.50 -17.89 -9.68
N LEU A 412 25.95 -16.98 -8.86
CA LEU A 412 26.68 -16.24 -7.81
C LEU A 412 26.36 -16.74 -6.40
N SER A 413 25.70 -17.89 -6.27
CA SER A 413 25.38 -18.49 -4.98
C SER A 413 26.65 -18.83 -4.18
N ARG A 414 26.56 -18.78 -2.83
CA ARG A 414 27.68 -19.06 -1.91
C ARG A 414 28.29 -20.47 -2.05
N GLN A 415 27.62 -21.36 -2.77
CA GLN A 415 28.13 -22.71 -3.07
C GLN A 415 29.15 -22.75 -4.20
N ASN A 416 29.21 -21.69 -5.03
CA ASN A 416 30.13 -21.57 -6.16
C ASN A 416 31.32 -20.68 -5.81
N THR A 417 32.27 -21.19 -5.00
CA THR A 417 33.40 -20.37 -4.49
C THR A 417 34.68 -20.50 -5.32
N GLU A 418 34.78 -21.45 -6.27
CA GLU A 418 36.06 -21.79 -6.88
C GLU A 418 36.63 -20.77 -7.86
N LYS A 419 35.85 -19.85 -8.44
CA LYS A 419 36.35 -18.81 -9.35
C LYS A 419 35.39 -17.60 -9.42
N PRO A 420 35.32 -16.77 -8.42
CA PRO A 420 34.29 -15.74 -8.30
C PRO A 420 34.36 -14.68 -9.43
N TYR A 421 35.56 -14.39 -9.94
CA TYR A 421 35.70 -13.41 -11.02
C TYR A 421 35.21 -13.93 -12.38
N GLU A 422 35.53 -15.19 -12.72
CA GLU A 422 35.05 -15.81 -13.97
C GLU A 422 33.52 -15.97 -13.96
N LEU A 423 32.95 -16.35 -12.81
CA LEU A 423 31.50 -16.44 -12.63
C LEU A 423 30.81 -15.07 -12.75
N TYR A 424 31.43 -14.04 -12.21
CA TYR A 424 30.96 -12.67 -12.36
C TYR A 424 30.93 -12.21 -13.83
N LEU A 425 32.00 -12.45 -14.58
CA LEU A 425 32.08 -12.11 -16.01
C LEU A 425 31.01 -12.85 -16.80
N LYS A 426 30.85 -14.15 -16.56
CA LYS A 426 29.79 -14.96 -17.18
C LYS A 426 28.40 -14.40 -16.85
N CYS A 427 28.13 -14.08 -15.58
CA CYS A 427 26.87 -13.51 -15.13
C CYS A 427 26.56 -12.20 -15.84
N ARG A 428 27.56 -11.33 -16.01
CA ARG A 428 27.43 -10.06 -16.73
C ARG A 428 27.14 -10.26 -18.23
N GLU A 429 27.80 -11.20 -18.88
CA GLU A 429 27.54 -11.52 -20.28
C GLU A 429 26.12 -12.03 -20.49
N GLU A 430 25.65 -12.94 -19.64
CA GLU A 430 24.28 -13.45 -19.70
C GLU A 430 23.24 -12.37 -19.40
N ALA A 431 23.52 -11.47 -18.45
CA ALA A 431 22.65 -10.33 -18.16
C ALA A 431 22.52 -9.38 -19.37
N ILE A 432 23.61 -9.12 -20.09
CA ILE A 432 23.60 -8.35 -21.34
C ILE A 432 22.73 -9.05 -22.39
N LYS A 433 22.82 -10.38 -22.53
CA LYS A 433 21.99 -11.13 -23.49
C LYS A 433 20.49 -10.97 -23.13
N VAL A 434 20.12 -11.19 -21.87
CA VAL A 434 18.74 -11.01 -21.40
C VAL A 434 18.26 -9.57 -21.67
N ALA A 435 19.07 -8.56 -21.34
CA ALA A 435 18.75 -7.15 -21.60
C ALA A 435 18.50 -6.87 -23.08
N ASN A 436 19.29 -7.47 -23.98
CA ASN A 436 19.11 -7.32 -25.42
C ASN A 436 17.78 -7.92 -25.91
N PHE A 437 17.34 -9.05 -25.36
CA PHE A 437 16.05 -9.64 -25.72
C PHE A 437 14.89 -8.80 -25.20
N VAL A 438 14.95 -8.33 -23.95
CA VAL A 438 13.94 -7.44 -23.37
C VAL A 438 13.80 -6.16 -24.21
N ASN A 439 14.92 -5.56 -24.60
CA ASN A 439 14.95 -4.30 -25.35
C ASN A 439 14.48 -4.42 -26.81
N LYS A 440 14.53 -5.63 -27.41
CA LYS A 440 14.01 -5.90 -28.73
C LYS A 440 12.51 -6.19 -28.78
N ASN A 441 11.77 -5.92 -27.70
CA ASN A 441 10.36 -6.26 -27.58
C ASN A 441 10.05 -7.74 -27.86
N SER A 442 10.94 -8.63 -27.43
CA SER A 442 10.73 -10.07 -27.53
C SER A 442 9.56 -10.51 -26.65
N THR A 443 8.93 -11.61 -27.00
CA THR A 443 7.85 -12.17 -26.15
C THR A 443 8.41 -12.63 -24.81
N ILE A 444 7.58 -12.61 -23.77
CA ILE A 444 7.93 -13.09 -22.41
C ILE A 444 8.52 -14.51 -22.46
N ARG A 445 7.94 -15.39 -23.27
CA ARG A 445 8.44 -16.78 -23.49
C ARG A 445 9.89 -16.80 -23.92
N VAL A 446 10.27 -15.98 -24.90
CA VAL A 446 11.66 -15.94 -25.41
C VAL A 446 12.62 -15.44 -24.32
N VAL A 447 12.22 -14.43 -23.55
CA VAL A 447 13.03 -13.92 -22.43
C VAL A 447 13.21 -15.00 -21.35
N VAL A 448 12.15 -15.69 -20.97
CA VAL A 448 12.19 -16.79 -20.00
C VAL A 448 13.07 -17.93 -20.49
N ASP A 449 12.96 -18.34 -21.75
CA ASP A 449 13.81 -19.38 -22.35
C ASP A 449 15.30 -19.01 -22.29
N VAL A 450 15.64 -17.75 -22.53
CA VAL A 450 17.02 -17.26 -22.41
C VAL A 450 17.49 -17.32 -20.96
N ILE A 451 16.66 -16.91 -20.01
CA ILE A 451 17.00 -16.96 -18.57
C ILE A 451 17.19 -18.40 -18.09
N ILE A 452 16.33 -19.33 -18.51
CA ILE A 452 16.46 -20.76 -18.16
C ILE A 452 17.77 -21.35 -18.73
N LYS A 453 18.06 -21.07 -20.00
CA LYS A 453 19.29 -21.60 -20.66
C LYS A 453 20.58 -21.04 -20.07
N SER A 454 20.56 -19.78 -19.66
CA SER A 454 21.71 -19.10 -19.07
C SER A 454 21.90 -19.38 -17.58
N GLN A 455 20.88 -19.90 -16.91
CA GLN A 455 20.83 -20.04 -15.45
C GLN A 455 21.09 -18.73 -14.69
N LEU A 456 20.76 -17.59 -15.32
CA LEU A 456 21.03 -16.27 -14.77
C LEU A 456 20.20 -16.01 -13.52
N LEU A 457 18.91 -16.39 -13.56
CA LEU A 457 17.95 -16.24 -12.44
C LEU A 457 17.18 -17.55 -12.26
N THR A 458 16.68 -17.76 -11.05
CA THR A 458 15.75 -18.87 -10.74
C THR A 458 14.36 -18.51 -11.20
N VAL A 459 13.89 -19.12 -12.29
CA VAL A 459 12.55 -18.87 -12.82
C VAL A 459 11.50 -19.54 -11.93
N PRO A 460 10.48 -18.82 -11.42
CA PRO A 460 9.38 -19.41 -10.67
C PRO A 460 8.69 -20.53 -11.44
N ASP A 461 8.31 -21.62 -10.76
CA ASP A 461 7.74 -22.81 -11.41
C ASP A 461 6.45 -22.51 -12.17
N VAL A 462 5.60 -21.63 -11.67
CA VAL A 462 4.38 -21.19 -12.36
C VAL A 462 4.71 -20.50 -13.69
N VAL A 463 5.72 -19.63 -13.72
CA VAL A 463 6.17 -18.95 -14.95
C VAL A 463 6.75 -19.96 -15.93
N ARG A 464 7.53 -20.93 -15.43
CA ARG A 464 8.10 -22.01 -16.24
C ARG A 464 7.01 -22.86 -16.87
N GLN A 465 6.02 -23.31 -16.10
CA GLN A 465 4.88 -24.10 -16.58
C GLN A 465 4.06 -23.33 -17.61
N ALA A 466 3.74 -22.06 -17.35
CA ALA A 466 3.01 -21.21 -18.29
C ALA A 466 3.73 -21.07 -19.65
N CYS A 467 5.06 -20.99 -19.64
CA CYS A 467 5.86 -20.93 -20.86
C CYS A 467 5.93 -22.26 -21.61
N MET A 468 5.68 -23.40 -20.96
CA MET A 468 5.67 -24.74 -21.61
C MET A 468 4.32 -25.06 -22.29
N LEU A 469 3.22 -24.45 -21.87
CA LEU A 469 1.90 -24.65 -22.45
C LEU A 469 1.86 -24.18 -23.92
N LYS A 470 1.28 -24.98 -24.82
CA LYS A 470 1.05 -24.57 -26.20
C LYS A 470 -0.29 -23.81 -26.30
N PRO A 471 -0.43 -22.85 -27.22
CA PRO A 471 -1.71 -22.16 -27.44
C PRO A 471 -2.88 -23.10 -27.72
N SER A 472 -2.62 -24.28 -28.31
CA SER A 472 -3.60 -25.33 -28.57
C SER A 472 -4.12 -26.06 -27.33
N ASP A 473 -3.40 -25.94 -26.20
CA ASP A 473 -3.71 -26.65 -24.97
C ASP A 473 -4.59 -25.79 -24.03
N ILE A 474 -4.95 -24.58 -24.49
CA ILE A 474 -5.74 -23.59 -23.74
C ILE A 474 -7.14 -23.58 -24.36
N GLU A 475 -8.05 -24.39 -23.79
CA GLU A 475 -9.44 -24.47 -24.26
C GLU A 475 -10.31 -23.28 -23.80
N ASP A 476 -9.89 -22.54 -22.77
CA ASP A 476 -10.62 -21.38 -22.23
C ASP A 476 -9.66 -20.45 -21.50
N ASP A 477 -9.92 -19.13 -21.52
CA ASP A 477 -9.15 -18.08 -20.78
C ASP A 477 -9.08 -18.35 -19.27
N SER A 478 -9.97 -19.17 -18.73
CA SER A 478 -9.97 -19.62 -17.35
C SER A 478 -8.92 -20.71 -17.04
N CYS A 479 -8.51 -21.49 -18.04
CA CYS A 479 -7.66 -22.68 -17.84
C CYS A 479 -6.22 -22.33 -17.39
N LEU A 480 -5.66 -21.21 -17.83
CA LEU A 480 -4.36 -20.70 -17.40
C LEU A 480 -4.29 -20.37 -15.89
N LEU A 481 -5.45 -20.15 -15.26
CA LEU A 481 -5.58 -19.77 -13.86
C LEU A 481 -5.83 -20.97 -12.93
N TYR A 482 -6.26 -22.10 -13.51
CA TYR A 482 -6.50 -23.35 -12.77
C TYR A 482 -5.31 -24.29 -12.74
N THR A 483 -4.31 -24.10 -13.60
CA THR A 483 -3.07 -24.92 -13.63
C THR A 483 -1.99 -24.46 -12.65
N SER A 484 -2.31 -23.59 -11.71
CA SER A 484 -1.48 -23.37 -10.54
C SER A 484 -1.45 -24.70 -9.75
N PRO A 485 -0.28 -25.32 -9.50
CA PRO A 485 -0.23 -26.55 -8.74
C PRO A 485 -0.98 -26.36 -7.42
N SER A 486 -1.90 -27.25 -7.15
CA SER A 486 -2.47 -27.40 -5.82
C SER A 486 -1.27 -27.64 -4.88
N PRO A 487 -1.23 -27.07 -3.68
CA PRO A 487 -0.17 -27.34 -2.71
C PRO A 487 -0.23 -28.80 -2.19
N ARG A 488 -0.39 -29.77 -3.09
CA ARG A 488 -0.46 -31.21 -2.80
C ARG A 488 0.67 -32.04 -3.37
N ASP A 489 1.66 -31.40 -4.02
CA ASP A 489 2.86 -32.11 -4.47
C ASP A 489 4.12 -31.46 -3.94
#